data_968408a91a6d4b8657bb38b8e538246f
#
_entry.id   968408a91a6d4b8657bb38b8e538246f
#
_cell.length_a   1.000
_cell.length_b   1.000
_cell.length_c   1.000
_cell.angle_alpha   90.00
_cell.angle_beta   90.00
_cell.angle_gamma   90.00
#
_symmetry.space_group_name_H-M   'P 1'
#
loop_
_entity.id
_entity.type
_entity.pdbx_description
1 polymer ?
#
loop_
_entity_poly.entity_id
_entity_poly.type
_entity_poly.pdbx_seq_one_letter_code
_entity_poly.pdbx_strand_id
1 'polypeptide(L)'
;QEAASGKVLYAGDADLTDAQIAALPFDLYKQGYHYYWRTNAHPGSTFKYTMSSLMDLMRWDATDELELIDVPLLMMAGSKADTLYMTEDAFPKATGTADKEFFKIEGARHIETYWVPEYVDIALGKLTPFFSRTLVS
;
A
#
# COMPACT_ATOMS: atom_id res chain seq x y z
N GLN A 1 -20.33 0.30 21.19
CA GLN A 1 -19.87 -0.61 22.26
C GLN A 1 -18.72 0.01 23.04
N GLU A 2 -17.68 0.60 22.39
CA GLU A 2 -16.54 1.25 23.07
C GLU A 2 -17.00 2.37 24.01
N ALA A 3 -17.87 3.27 23.54
CA ALA A 3 -18.39 4.37 24.35
C ALA A 3 -19.18 3.93 25.57
N ALA A 4 -19.87 2.77 25.47
CA ALA A 4 -20.68 2.24 26.56
C ALA A 4 -19.87 1.45 27.60
N SER A 5 -18.78 0.82 27.18
CA SER A 5 -17.95 -0.04 28.04
C SER A 5 -16.67 0.65 28.56
N GLY A 6 -16.27 1.76 27.96
CA GLY A 6 -14.98 2.40 28.20
C GLY A 6 -13.78 1.56 27.77
N LYS A 7 -14.02 0.45 27.04
CA LYS A 7 -12.99 -0.49 26.61
C LYS A 7 -12.74 -0.34 25.12
N VAL A 8 -11.49 -0.07 24.76
CA VAL A 8 -11.07 0.01 23.35
C VAL A 8 -11.17 -1.37 22.70
N LEU A 9 -11.88 -1.44 21.57
CA LEU A 9 -11.97 -2.64 20.74
C LEU A 9 -10.99 -2.52 19.56
N TYR A 10 -10.35 -3.63 19.23
CA TYR A 10 -9.38 -3.70 18.13
C TYR A 10 -9.86 -4.65 17.04
N ALA A 11 -9.48 -4.36 15.80
CA ALA A 11 -9.53 -5.25 14.65
C ALA A 11 -8.09 -5.59 14.21
N GLY A 12 -7.93 -6.68 13.44
CA GLY A 12 -6.63 -7.08 12.89
C GLY A 12 -5.71 -7.80 13.89
N ASP A 13 -6.27 -8.37 14.98
CA ASP A 13 -5.51 -8.97 16.09
C ASP A 13 -5.52 -10.52 16.09
N ALA A 14 -5.78 -11.14 14.96
CA ALA A 14 -5.87 -12.59 14.92
C ALA A 14 -4.54 -13.22 14.47
N ASP A 15 -4.00 -14.14 15.29
CA ASP A 15 -2.93 -15.05 14.84
C ASP A 15 -3.58 -16.18 14.03
N LEU A 16 -3.56 -16.02 12.69
CA LEU A 16 -4.21 -16.95 11.78
C LEU A 16 -3.30 -18.17 11.55
N THR A 17 -3.92 -19.34 11.45
CA THR A 17 -3.26 -20.57 10.97
C THR A 17 -2.99 -20.47 9.46
N ASP A 18 -2.05 -21.27 8.95
CA ASP A 18 -1.73 -21.30 7.51
C ASP A 18 -2.95 -21.62 6.64
N ALA A 19 -3.85 -22.49 7.12
CA ALA A 19 -5.09 -22.81 6.42
C ALA A 19 -6.04 -21.59 6.34
N GLN A 20 -6.11 -20.80 7.41
CA GLN A 20 -6.91 -19.58 7.42
C GLN A 20 -6.30 -18.50 6.52
N ILE A 21 -4.96 -18.37 6.53
CA ILE A 21 -4.26 -17.45 5.63
C ILE A 21 -4.50 -17.83 4.16
N ALA A 22 -4.38 -19.12 3.84
CA ALA A 22 -4.63 -19.62 2.48
C ALA A 22 -6.07 -19.37 2.00
N ALA A 23 -7.03 -19.32 2.93
CA ALA A 23 -8.44 -19.05 2.64
C ALA A 23 -8.78 -17.55 2.50
N LEU A 24 -7.85 -16.64 2.75
CA LEU A 24 -8.09 -15.21 2.57
C LEU A 24 -8.41 -14.88 1.10
N PRO A 25 -9.29 -13.90 0.84
CA PRO A 25 -9.85 -13.69 -0.51
C PRO A 25 -8.87 -13.10 -1.51
N PHE A 26 -7.85 -12.35 -1.05
CA PHE A 26 -6.93 -11.60 -1.90
C PHE A 26 -5.48 -11.97 -1.64
N ASP A 27 -4.67 -11.94 -2.69
CA ASP A 27 -3.22 -12.18 -2.60
C ASP A 27 -2.52 -11.17 -1.69
N LEU A 28 -2.94 -9.90 -1.73
CA LEU A 28 -2.47 -8.86 -0.82
C LEU A 28 -2.57 -9.30 0.64
N TYR A 29 -3.71 -9.85 1.04
CA TYR A 29 -3.91 -10.26 2.44
C TYR A 29 -3.07 -11.49 2.79
N LYS A 30 -2.99 -12.49 1.90
CA LYS A 30 -2.17 -13.70 2.11
C LYS A 30 -0.69 -13.34 2.26
N GLN A 31 -0.16 -12.60 1.30
CA GLN A 31 1.24 -12.19 1.29
C GLN A 31 1.54 -11.20 2.42
N GLY A 32 0.65 -10.22 2.66
CA GLY A 32 0.77 -9.25 3.73
C GLY A 32 0.82 -9.91 5.09
N TYR A 33 -0.03 -10.92 5.32
CA TYR A 33 0.00 -11.67 6.57
C TYR A 33 1.36 -12.36 6.77
N HIS A 34 1.85 -13.08 5.75
CA HIS A 34 3.17 -13.72 5.83
C HIS A 34 4.28 -12.69 6.05
N TYR A 35 4.26 -11.58 5.34
CA TYR A 35 5.27 -10.55 5.46
C TYR A 35 5.29 -9.93 6.85
N TYR A 36 4.18 -9.41 7.34
CA TYR A 36 4.12 -8.63 8.57
C TYR A 36 4.06 -9.47 9.85
N TRP A 37 3.52 -10.69 9.80
CA TRP A 37 3.33 -11.53 10.97
C TRP A 37 4.33 -12.71 11.07
N ARG A 38 5.04 -13.04 9.99
CA ARG A 38 5.94 -14.18 9.94
C ARG A 38 7.37 -13.75 9.56
N THR A 39 7.60 -13.48 8.27
CA THR A 39 8.96 -13.32 7.73
C THR A 39 9.63 -12.00 8.15
N ASN A 40 8.88 -10.92 8.23
CA ASN A 40 9.36 -9.58 8.58
C ASN A 40 8.65 -9.02 9.82
N ALA A 41 8.18 -9.91 10.69
CA ALA A 41 7.53 -9.52 11.95
C ALA A 41 8.48 -8.67 12.81
N HIS A 42 7.95 -7.56 13.32
CA HIS A 42 8.68 -6.66 14.21
C HIS A 42 7.77 -6.22 15.36
N PRO A 43 8.25 -6.06 16.59
CA PRO A 43 7.43 -5.66 17.73
C PRO A 43 6.63 -4.36 17.53
N GLY A 44 7.13 -3.46 16.66
CA GLY A 44 6.44 -2.23 16.30
C GLY A 44 5.48 -2.36 15.10
N SER A 45 5.47 -3.48 14.38
CA SER A 45 4.52 -3.71 13.29
C SER A 45 3.29 -4.41 13.85
N THR A 46 2.17 -3.67 13.90
CA THR A 46 0.90 -4.22 14.33
C THR A 46 -0.13 -3.93 13.24
N PHE A 47 -0.89 -4.95 12.84
CA PHE A 47 -2.10 -4.74 12.06
C PHE A 47 -3.31 -4.37 12.92
N LYS A 48 -3.05 -4.10 14.20
CA LYS A 48 -4.07 -3.65 15.13
C LYS A 48 -4.48 -2.22 14.85
N TYR A 49 -5.75 -2.02 14.60
CA TYR A 49 -6.36 -0.69 14.60
C TYR A 49 -7.63 -0.70 15.44
N THR A 50 -8.00 0.45 15.97
CA THR A 50 -9.20 0.56 16.79
C THR A 50 -10.45 0.41 15.92
N MET A 51 -11.51 -0.21 16.44
CA MET A 51 -12.78 -0.31 15.71
C MET A 51 -13.36 1.07 15.39
N SER A 52 -13.11 2.06 16.23
CA SER A 52 -13.52 3.45 15.97
C SER A 52 -12.84 4.07 14.75
N SER A 53 -11.59 3.70 14.45
CA SER A 53 -10.87 4.19 13.25
C SER A 53 -11.50 3.72 11.93
N LEU A 54 -12.32 2.65 11.95
CA LEU A 54 -13.00 2.18 10.74
C LEU A 54 -13.92 3.23 10.14
N MET A 55 -14.53 4.09 10.96
CA MET A 55 -15.40 5.16 10.47
C MET A 55 -14.62 6.18 9.64
N ASP A 56 -13.41 6.52 10.08
CA ASP A 56 -12.55 7.46 9.37
C ASP A 56 -11.98 6.81 8.09
N LEU A 57 -11.56 5.54 8.17
CA LEU A 57 -11.10 4.77 7.01
C LEU A 57 -12.18 4.61 5.94
N MET A 58 -13.45 4.40 6.34
CA MET A 58 -14.58 4.28 5.39
C MET A 58 -14.94 5.60 4.70
N ARG A 59 -14.54 6.74 5.27
CA ARG A 59 -14.82 8.08 4.74
C ARG A 59 -13.65 8.64 3.92
N TRP A 60 -12.48 8.04 4.04
CA TRP A 60 -11.28 8.50 3.36
C TRP A 60 -11.15 7.87 1.98
N ASP A 61 -10.93 8.69 0.99
CA ASP A 61 -10.58 8.28 -0.37
C ASP A 61 -9.21 8.89 -0.74
N ALA A 62 -8.23 8.04 -1.02
CA ALA A 62 -6.88 8.46 -1.42
C ALA A 62 -6.86 9.17 -2.79
N THR A 63 -7.95 9.12 -3.54
CA THR A 63 -8.04 9.75 -4.86
C THR A 63 -8.69 11.13 -4.82
N ASP A 64 -9.18 11.55 -3.64
CA ASP A 64 -9.69 12.90 -3.46
C ASP A 64 -8.56 13.92 -3.65
N GLU A 65 -8.84 14.98 -4.36
CA GLU A 65 -7.95 16.14 -4.58
C GLU A 65 -6.64 15.79 -5.34
N LEU A 66 -6.57 14.67 -6.06
CA LEU A 66 -5.39 14.33 -6.89
C LEU A 66 -5.13 15.37 -7.98
N GLU A 67 -6.14 16.10 -8.42
CA GLU A 67 -6.02 17.21 -9.37
C GLU A 67 -5.24 18.42 -8.82
N LEU A 68 -5.05 18.49 -7.49
CA LEU A 68 -4.28 19.56 -6.84
C LEU A 68 -2.79 19.28 -6.82
N ILE A 69 -2.34 18.08 -7.23
CA ILE A 69 -0.91 17.77 -7.32
C ILE A 69 -0.32 18.54 -8.48
N ASP A 70 0.48 19.56 -8.19
CA ASP A 70 1.14 20.45 -9.14
C ASP A 70 2.66 20.24 -9.26
N VAL A 71 3.18 19.23 -8.57
CA VAL A 71 4.59 18.84 -8.56
C VAL A 71 4.84 17.58 -9.40
N PRO A 72 6.10 17.25 -9.78
CA PRO A 72 6.41 15.99 -10.46
C PRO A 72 5.90 14.78 -9.70
N LEU A 73 5.18 13.89 -10.39
CA LEU A 73 4.52 12.72 -9.82
C LEU A 73 5.02 11.42 -10.44
N LEU A 74 5.51 10.50 -9.62
CA LEU A 74 5.78 9.13 -10.01
C LEU A 74 4.89 8.17 -9.20
N MET A 75 4.01 7.46 -9.88
CA MET A 75 3.26 6.34 -9.31
C MET A 75 3.89 5.02 -9.75
N MET A 76 4.04 4.07 -8.81
CA MET A 76 4.60 2.75 -9.09
C MET A 76 3.72 1.65 -8.50
N ALA A 77 3.56 0.55 -9.23
CA ALA A 77 2.86 -0.63 -8.76
C ALA A 77 3.40 -1.89 -9.43
N GLY A 78 3.27 -3.04 -8.76
CA GLY A 78 3.55 -4.33 -9.37
C GLY A 78 2.53 -4.66 -10.46
N SER A 79 2.98 -5.17 -11.62
CA SER A 79 2.07 -5.48 -12.74
C SER A 79 1.12 -6.65 -12.45
N LYS A 80 1.43 -7.49 -11.45
CA LYS A 80 0.58 -8.60 -10.97
C LYS A 80 -0.06 -8.33 -9.61
N ALA A 81 0.02 -7.09 -9.10
CA ALA A 81 -0.65 -6.75 -7.88
C ALA A 81 -2.17 -6.77 -8.08
N ASP A 82 -2.89 -7.42 -7.19
CA ASP A 82 -4.36 -7.41 -7.16
C ASP A 82 -4.94 -6.03 -6.84
N THR A 83 -4.09 -5.10 -6.38
CA THR A 83 -4.38 -3.68 -6.14
C THR A 83 -3.94 -2.75 -7.28
N LEU A 84 -3.45 -3.27 -8.40
CA LEU A 84 -2.96 -2.46 -9.53
C LEU A 84 -4.01 -1.46 -10.02
N TYR A 85 -5.27 -1.88 -10.07
CA TYR A 85 -6.40 -1.04 -10.49
C TYR A 85 -6.49 0.28 -9.71
N MET A 86 -6.11 0.29 -8.42
CA MET A 86 -6.14 1.50 -7.60
C MET A 86 -5.21 2.59 -8.17
N THR A 87 -4.02 2.19 -8.64
CA THR A 87 -3.09 3.12 -9.26
C THR A 87 -3.54 3.50 -10.67
N GLU A 88 -4.10 2.56 -11.43
CA GLU A 88 -4.65 2.80 -12.78
C GLU A 88 -5.82 3.78 -12.74
N ASP A 89 -6.66 3.70 -11.71
CA ASP A 89 -7.80 4.61 -11.52
C ASP A 89 -7.37 5.99 -10.96
N ALA A 90 -6.33 6.03 -10.13
CA ALA A 90 -5.83 7.25 -9.52
C ALA A 90 -4.99 8.11 -10.49
N PHE A 91 -4.12 7.49 -11.28
CA PHE A 91 -3.17 8.20 -12.14
C PHE A 91 -3.80 9.22 -13.12
N PRO A 92 -4.91 8.91 -13.81
CA PRO A 92 -5.56 9.88 -14.68
C PRO A 92 -6.15 11.08 -13.94
N LYS A 93 -6.52 10.93 -12.66
CA LYS A 93 -7.10 12.01 -11.85
C LYS A 93 -6.08 13.08 -11.44
N ALA A 94 -4.79 12.76 -11.40
CA ALA A 94 -3.74 13.74 -11.13
C ALA A 94 -3.52 14.66 -12.33
N THR A 95 -4.40 15.62 -12.51
CA THR A 95 -4.44 16.55 -13.67
C THR A 95 -3.69 17.85 -13.43
N GLY A 96 -3.31 18.18 -12.19
CA GLY A 96 -2.60 19.41 -11.85
C GLY A 96 -1.14 19.44 -12.34
N THR A 97 -0.55 18.29 -12.68
CA THR A 97 0.79 18.22 -13.23
C THR A 97 0.83 17.48 -14.58
N ALA A 98 1.61 18.04 -15.52
CA ALA A 98 1.95 17.34 -16.76
C ALA A 98 3.20 16.46 -16.61
N ASP A 99 4.07 16.73 -15.60
CA ASP A 99 5.24 15.92 -15.28
C ASP A 99 4.85 14.75 -14.39
N LYS A 100 4.15 13.79 -14.99
CA LYS A 100 3.72 12.59 -14.26
C LYS A 100 4.02 11.32 -15.05
N GLU A 101 4.37 10.27 -14.31
CA GLU A 101 4.66 8.95 -14.86
C GLU A 101 4.04 7.86 -14.02
N PHE A 102 3.50 6.83 -14.69
CA PHE A 102 3.10 5.58 -14.06
C PHE A 102 4.05 4.46 -14.51
N PHE A 103 4.79 3.90 -13.58
CA PHE A 103 5.76 2.83 -13.81
C PHE A 103 5.27 1.51 -13.21
N LYS A 104 5.14 0.49 -14.04
CA LYS A 104 4.77 -0.86 -13.62
C LYS A 104 6.04 -1.71 -13.41
N ILE A 105 6.18 -2.29 -12.22
CA ILE A 105 7.24 -3.26 -11.92
C ILE A 105 6.76 -4.62 -12.44
N GLU A 106 7.30 -5.03 -13.59
CA GLU A 106 6.83 -6.20 -14.31
C GLU A 106 7.00 -7.49 -13.50
N GLY A 107 5.95 -8.30 -13.45
CA GLY A 107 5.91 -9.57 -12.74
C GLY A 107 5.66 -9.48 -11.22
N ALA A 108 5.85 -8.31 -10.61
CA ALA A 108 5.74 -8.13 -9.17
C ALA A 108 4.28 -8.12 -8.70
N ARG A 109 4.01 -8.75 -7.57
CA ARG A 109 2.77 -8.60 -6.79
C ARG A 109 2.94 -7.47 -5.77
N HIS A 110 1.86 -7.08 -5.09
CA HIS A 110 1.88 -5.92 -4.18
C HIS A 110 2.99 -6.03 -3.11
N ILE A 111 2.95 -7.06 -2.28
CA ILE A 111 3.90 -7.20 -1.15
C ILE A 111 5.33 -7.52 -1.63
N GLU A 112 5.48 -8.16 -2.77
CA GLU A 112 6.80 -8.48 -3.33
C GLU A 112 7.62 -7.23 -3.65
N THR A 113 6.97 -6.12 -3.97
CA THR A 113 7.65 -4.84 -4.21
C THR A 113 8.35 -4.27 -2.98
N TYR A 114 8.05 -4.76 -1.77
CA TYR A 114 8.62 -4.26 -0.52
C TYR A 114 9.98 -4.87 -0.19
N TRP A 115 10.23 -6.11 -0.61
CA TRP A 115 11.36 -6.86 -0.07
C TRP A 115 12.05 -7.82 -1.05
N VAL A 116 11.43 -8.19 -2.16
CA VAL A 116 12.07 -9.06 -3.15
C VAL A 116 13.16 -8.26 -3.86
N PRO A 117 14.46 -8.65 -3.73
CA PRO A 117 15.58 -7.82 -4.18
C PRO A 117 15.46 -7.38 -5.64
N GLU A 118 15.07 -8.26 -6.54
CA GLU A 118 14.90 -7.97 -7.96
C GLU A 118 13.91 -6.81 -8.18
N TYR A 119 12.77 -6.83 -7.51
CA TYR A 119 11.74 -5.79 -7.67
C TYR A 119 12.12 -4.49 -6.97
N VAL A 120 12.82 -4.59 -5.82
CA VAL A 120 13.38 -3.44 -5.12
C VAL A 120 14.44 -2.75 -5.97
N ASP A 121 15.34 -3.50 -6.62
CA ASP A 121 16.36 -2.96 -7.51
C ASP A 121 15.76 -2.26 -8.74
N ILE A 122 14.72 -2.84 -9.34
CA ILE A 122 13.95 -2.22 -10.42
C ILE A 122 13.33 -0.90 -9.94
N ALA A 123 12.69 -0.91 -8.77
CA ALA A 123 12.09 0.28 -8.18
C ALA A 123 13.15 1.38 -7.91
N LEU A 124 14.30 1.03 -7.32
CA LEU A 124 15.39 1.95 -7.06
C LEU A 124 15.97 2.53 -8.36
N GLY A 125 16.11 1.71 -9.40
CA GLY A 125 16.55 2.15 -10.72
C GLY A 125 15.64 3.23 -11.33
N LYS A 126 14.34 3.24 -10.94
CA LYS A 126 13.39 4.27 -11.36
C LYS A 126 13.34 5.47 -10.42
N LEU A 127 13.35 5.23 -9.11
CA LEU A 127 13.27 6.27 -8.09
C LEU A 127 14.50 7.18 -8.07
N THR A 128 15.71 6.61 -8.20
CA THR A 128 16.96 7.37 -8.13
C THR A 128 17.03 8.49 -9.18
N PRO A 129 16.83 8.24 -10.49
CA PRO A 129 16.84 9.32 -11.48
C PRO A 129 15.65 10.29 -11.29
N PHE A 130 14.48 9.80 -10.87
CA PHE A 130 13.34 10.67 -10.59
C PHE A 130 13.69 11.69 -9.51
N PHE A 131 14.15 11.24 -8.34
CA PHE A 131 14.50 12.14 -7.24
C PHE A 131 15.73 13.00 -7.55
N SER A 132 16.74 12.47 -8.27
CA SER A 132 17.88 13.26 -8.71
C SER A 132 17.47 14.43 -9.61
N ARG A 133 16.44 14.25 -10.44
CA ARG A 133 15.91 15.30 -11.31
C ARG A 133 15.03 16.30 -10.56
N THR A 134 14.25 15.84 -9.57
CA THR A 134 13.18 16.65 -8.98
C THR A 134 13.57 17.33 -7.67
N LEU A 135 14.58 16.82 -6.95
CA LEU A 135 15.00 17.35 -5.65
C LEU A 135 16.30 18.18 -5.71
N VAL A 136 16.95 18.30 -6.87
CA VAL A 136 18.11 19.17 -7.03
C VAL A 136 17.63 20.58 -7.39
N SER A 137 17.71 21.47 -6.42
CA SER A 137 17.59 22.91 -6.59
C SER A 137 18.97 23.56 -6.75
#